data_3b65d5aa92f5aedd37e795287dce7dd5
#
_entry.id   3b65d5aa92f5aedd37e795287dce7dd5
#
_cell.length_a   1.000
_cell.length_b   1.000
_cell.length_c   1.000
_cell.angle_alpha   90.00
_cell.angle_beta   90.00
_cell.angle_gamma   90.00
#
_symmetry.space_group_name_H-M   'P 1'
#
loop_
_entity.id
_entity.type
_entity.pdbx_description
1 polymer ?
#
loop_
_entity_poly.entity_id
_entity_poly.type
_entity_poly.pdbx_seq_one_letter_code
_entity_poly.pdbx_strand_id
1 'polypeptide(L)'
;VGNQLSAQVKNLLRDTTKMGNSIRQYQSMLNVNMTEQEKLNALLSQKKNELNERERTINELQDMIKAQNDKVQNLLSNVKDALLGFSTDELTVREKDGKVYVAMSDKLLFQSGSARLDKRGEEALGKLAEVLNKQTDIDVFIEGHTDNKPINTVQFKDNWDLSVIRATSVVRILIKNYNVNPLQIQPSGRGEYMPVDLSLIHISEPTRP
;
A
#
# COMPACT_ATOMS: atom_id res chain seq x y z
N VAL A 1 85.08 -38.45 29.30
CA VAL A 1 84.20 -38.86 28.23
C VAL A 1 82.78 -39.14 28.77
N GLY A 2 82.59 -39.89 29.87
CA GLY A 2 81.27 -40.25 30.45
C GLY A 2 80.43 -39.08 30.90
N ASN A 3 80.98 -38.05 31.50
CA ASN A 3 80.20 -36.85 32.00
C ASN A 3 79.67 -35.93 30.86
N GLN A 4 80.41 -35.80 29.74
CA GLN A 4 79.94 -35.08 28.55
C GLN A 4 78.80 -35.74 27.86
N LEU A 5 78.85 -37.08 27.73
CA LEU A 5 77.79 -37.87 27.12
C LEU A 5 76.48 -37.80 27.93
N SER A 6 76.64 -37.91 29.25
CA SER A 6 75.48 -37.75 30.18
C SER A 6 74.82 -36.35 30.12
N ALA A 7 75.60 -35.31 29.96
CA ALA A 7 75.07 -33.94 29.79
C ALA A 7 74.37 -33.77 28.42
N GLN A 8 74.91 -34.33 27.38
CA GLN A 8 74.27 -34.30 26.05
C GLN A 8 72.94 -35.07 26.03
N VAL A 9 72.85 -36.25 26.62
CA VAL A 9 71.61 -37.01 26.75
C VAL A 9 70.58 -36.27 27.56
N LYS A 10 70.96 -35.62 28.65
CA LYS A 10 70.05 -34.78 29.45
C LYS A 10 69.50 -33.54 28.70
N ASN A 11 70.31 -32.90 27.88
CA ASN A 11 69.89 -31.79 27.04
C ASN A 11 68.94 -32.25 25.94
N LEU A 12 69.22 -33.35 25.25
CA LEU A 12 68.38 -33.96 24.25
C LEU A 12 67.02 -34.35 24.82
N LEU A 13 66.98 -35.00 25.99
CA LEU A 13 65.74 -35.33 26.70
C LEU A 13 64.91 -34.07 27.00
N ARG A 14 65.54 -33.01 27.47
CA ARG A 14 64.86 -31.74 27.77
C ARG A 14 64.30 -31.08 26.51
N ASP A 15 65.05 -31.12 25.42
CA ASP A 15 64.61 -30.54 24.14
C ASP A 15 63.51 -31.37 23.52
N THR A 16 63.56 -32.71 23.61
CA THR A 16 62.48 -33.60 23.17
C THR A 16 61.20 -33.36 23.97
N THR A 17 61.29 -33.15 25.28
CA THR A 17 60.18 -32.83 26.14
C THR A 17 59.56 -31.49 25.80
N LYS A 18 60.38 -30.46 25.52
CA LYS A 18 59.91 -29.13 25.06
C LYS A 18 59.18 -29.23 23.71
N MET A 19 59.78 -29.95 22.74
CA MET A 19 59.18 -30.18 21.45
C MET A 19 57.83 -30.89 21.57
N GLY A 20 57.73 -31.94 22.40
CA GLY A 20 56.49 -32.66 22.67
C GLY A 20 55.40 -31.79 23.27
N ASN A 21 55.76 -30.86 24.17
CA ASN A 21 54.82 -29.90 24.72
C ASN A 21 54.37 -28.86 23.68
N SER A 22 55.28 -28.36 22.85
CA SER A 22 54.92 -27.47 21.73
C SER A 22 53.99 -28.12 20.73
N ILE A 23 54.26 -29.37 20.37
CA ILE A 23 53.38 -30.12 19.46
C ILE A 23 51.95 -30.25 20.03
N ARG A 24 51.83 -30.61 21.32
CA ARG A 24 50.54 -30.70 21.99
C ARG A 24 49.80 -29.35 22.02
N GLN A 25 50.51 -28.27 22.24
CA GLN A 25 49.94 -26.89 22.22
C GLN A 25 49.44 -26.51 20.82
N TYR A 26 50.24 -26.78 19.79
CA TYR A 26 49.81 -26.55 18.39
C TYR A 26 48.63 -27.42 17.98
N GLN A 27 48.59 -28.67 18.39
CA GLN A 27 47.41 -29.53 18.13
C GLN A 27 46.13 -29.01 18.81
N SER A 28 46.26 -28.53 20.06
CA SER A 28 45.12 -27.91 20.77
C SER A 28 44.63 -26.66 20.05
N MET A 29 45.54 -25.78 19.63
CA MET A 29 45.18 -24.58 18.84
C MET A 29 44.54 -24.91 17.50
N LEU A 30 45.07 -25.93 16.81
CA LEU A 30 44.49 -26.42 15.54
C LEU A 30 43.03 -26.90 15.73
N ASN A 31 42.79 -27.68 16.78
CA ASN A 31 41.45 -28.18 17.07
C ASN A 31 40.46 -27.02 17.39
N VAL A 32 40.90 -26.04 18.16
CA VAL A 32 40.09 -24.84 18.45
C VAL A 32 39.77 -24.08 17.17
N ASN A 33 40.76 -23.83 16.31
CA ASN A 33 40.57 -23.13 15.05
C ASN A 33 39.64 -23.88 14.10
N MET A 34 39.73 -25.21 14.04
CA MET A 34 38.81 -26.03 13.24
C MET A 34 37.38 -25.92 13.73
N THR A 35 37.15 -25.97 15.04
CA THR A 35 35.79 -25.82 15.60
C THR A 35 35.22 -24.43 15.40
N GLU A 36 36.02 -23.35 15.46
CA GLU A 36 35.62 -22.00 15.14
C GLU A 36 35.27 -21.84 13.65
N GLN A 37 36.07 -22.44 12.77
CA GLN A 37 35.79 -22.41 11.33
C GLN A 37 34.49 -23.14 10.96
N GLU A 38 34.21 -24.28 11.58
CA GLU A 38 32.96 -25.02 11.42
C GLU A 38 31.74 -24.17 11.87
N LYS A 39 31.85 -23.52 13.03
CA LYS A 39 30.79 -22.59 13.53
C LYS A 39 30.57 -21.44 12.60
N LEU A 40 31.64 -20.84 12.06
CA LEU A 40 31.54 -19.71 11.14
C LEU A 40 30.90 -20.14 9.82
N ASN A 41 31.26 -21.31 9.29
CA ASN A 41 30.66 -21.86 8.08
C ASN A 41 29.17 -22.16 8.24
N ALA A 42 28.76 -22.70 9.41
CA ALA A 42 27.36 -22.93 9.74
C ALA A 42 26.59 -21.60 9.80
N LEU A 43 27.16 -20.58 10.45
CA LEU A 43 26.55 -19.25 10.53
C LEU A 43 26.43 -18.58 9.15
N LEU A 44 27.45 -18.68 8.32
CA LEU A 44 27.43 -18.19 6.95
C LEU A 44 26.33 -18.85 6.11
N SER A 45 26.21 -20.19 6.23
CA SER A 45 25.15 -20.94 5.54
C SER A 45 23.75 -20.50 6.01
N GLN A 46 23.56 -20.33 7.32
CA GLN A 46 22.31 -19.83 7.88
C GLN A 46 21.98 -18.42 7.37
N LYS A 47 22.95 -17.51 7.39
CA LYS A 47 22.77 -16.14 6.90
C LYS A 47 22.49 -16.06 5.41
N LYS A 48 23.12 -16.93 4.62
CA LYS A 48 22.84 -17.04 3.18
C LYS A 48 21.39 -17.48 2.93
N ASN A 49 20.90 -18.46 3.68
CA ASN A 49 19.52 -18.91 3.55
C ASN A 49 18.53 -17.81 3.95
N GLU A 50 18.79 -17.09 5.06
CA GLU A 50 17.98 -15.96 5.50
C GLU A 50 17.94 -14.85 4.45
N LEU A 51 19.06 -14.53 3.82
CA LEU A 51 19.12 -13.55 2.72
C LEU A 51 18.29 -13.99 1.51
N ASN A 52 18.41 -15.25 1.09
CA ASN A 52 17.64 -15.78 -0.03
C ASN A 52 16.12 -15.74 0.23
N GLU A 53 15.69 -16.02 1.46
CA GLU A 53 14.27 -15.90 1.85
C GLU A 53 13.80 -14.44 1.80
N ARG A 54 14.60 -13.52 2.31
CA ARG A 54 14.29 -12.09 2.25
C ARG A 54 14.22 -11.57 0.80
N GLU A 55 15.14 -12.00 -0.07
CA GLU A 55 15.12 -11.65 -1.49
C GLU A 55 13.82 -12.15 -2.18
N ARG A 56 13.41 -13.38 -1.88
CA ARG A 56 12.13 -13.92 -2.41
C ARG A 56 10.95 -13.06 -1.95
N THR A 57 10.88 -12.77 -0.65
CA THR A 57 9.80 -11.92 -0.11
C THR A 57 9.79 -10.52 -0.73
N ILE A 58 10.97 -9.92 -0.94
CA ILE A 58 11.08 -8.61 -1.60
C ILE A 58 10.55 -8.68 -3.04
N ASN A 59 10.93 -9.70 -3.80
CA ASN A 59 10.45 -9.88 -5.17
C ASN A 59 8.94 -10.09 -5.23
N GLU A 60 8.38 -10.93 -4.34
CA GLU A 60 6.92 -11.13 -4.23
C GLU A 60 6.18 -9.83 -3.90
N LEU A 61 6.70 -9.02 -2.97
CA LEU A 61 6.12 -7.72 -2.63
C LEU A 61 6.22 -6.72 -3.79
N GLN A 62 7.32 -6.72 -4.53
CA GLN A 62 7.48 -5.87 -5.72
C GLN A 62 6.49 -6.24 -6.81
N ASP A 63 6.28 -7.53 -7.06
CA ASP A 63 5.30 -8.02 -8.03
C ASP A 63 3.88 -7.65 -7.62
N MET A 64 3.54 -7.77 -6.32
CA MET A 64 2.24 -7.33 -5.80
C MET A 64 2.03 -5.82 -5.96
N ILE A 65 3.02 -5.00 -5.63
CA ILE A 65 2.95 -3.54 -5.79
C ILE A 65 2.77 -3.17 -7.27
N LYS A 66 3.50 -3.83 -8.16
CA LYS A 66 3.35 -3.61 -9.60
C LYS A 66 1.96 -3.97 -10.09
N ALA A 67 1.46 -5.14 -9.72
CA ALA A 67 0.11 -5.58 -10.09
C ALA A 67 -0.97 -4.60 -9.57
N GLN A 68 -0.81 -4.09 -8.35
CA GLN A 68 -1.72 -3.09 -7.77
C GLN A 68 -1.65 -1.76 -8.54
N ASN A 69 -0.45 -1.27 -8.85
CA ASN A 69 -0.28 -0.05 -9.64
C ASN A 69 -0.90 -0.20 -11.04
N ASP A 70 -0.71 -1.34 -11.70
CA ASP A 70 -1.29 -1.61 -13.01
C ASP A 70 -2.82 -1.59 -12.96
N LYS A 71 -3.43 -2.15 -11.92
CA LYS A 71 -4.89 -2.09 -11.70
C LYS A 71 -5.38 -0.65 -11.54
N VAL A 72 -4.69 0.17 -10.72
CA VAL A 72 -5.04 1.58 -10.50
C VAL A 72 -4.93 2.38 -11.80
N GLN A 73 -3.89 2.17 -12.60
CA GLN A 73 -3.71 2.85 -13.88
C GLN A 73 -4.79 2.43 -14.89
N ASN A 74 -5.14 1.15 -14.94
CA ASN A 74 -6.23 0.66 -15.78
C ASN A 74 -7.58 1.27 -15.35
N LEU A 75 -7.86 1.33 -14.05
CA LEU A 75 -9.07 1.98 -13.54
C LEU A 75 -9.09 3.47 -13.91
N LEU A 76 -7.98 4.17 -13.71
CA LEU A 76 -7.83 5.59 -14.06
C LEU A 76 -8.12 5.84 -15.54
N SER A 77 -7.57 5.00 -16.43
CA SER A 77 -7.81 5.08 -17.89
C SER A 77 -9.29 4.84 -18.20
N ASN A 78 -9.86 3.76 -17.69
CA ASN A 78 -11.27 3.42 -17.94
C ASN A 78 -12.23 4.52 -17.46
N VAL A 79 -11.96 5.13 -16.30
CA VAL A 79 -12.77 6.23 -15.79
C VAL A 79 -12.61 7.48 -16.66
N LYS A 80 -11.38 7.83 -17.06
CA LYS A 80 -11.14 8.97 -17.96
C LYS A 80 -11.83 8.79 -19.30
N ASP A 81 -11.73 7.60 -19.88
CA ASP A 81 -12.32 7.29 -21.18
C ASP A 81 -13.86 7.32 -21.13
N ALA A 82 -14.46 6.78 -20.05
CA ALA A 82 -15.90 6.84 -19.85
C ALA A 82 -16.43 8.26 -19.69
N LEU A 83 -15.65 9.14 -19.07
CA LEU A 83 -16.03 10.52 -18.75
C LEU A 83 -15.54 11.52 -19.80
N LEU A 84 -15.10 11.06 -20.96
CA LEU A 84 -14.81 11.92 -22.11
C LEU A 84 -16.07 12.72 -22.51
N GLY A 85 -15.90 14.02 -22.75
CA GLY A 85 -16.97 14.95 -23.15
C GLY A 85 -17.49 15.85 -22.03
N PHE A 86 -16.97 15.70 -20.81
CA PHE A 86 -17.16 16.68 -19.73
C PHE A 86 -15.98 17.64 -19.69
N SER A 87 -16.23 18.93 -19.42
CA SER A 87 -15.16 19.91 -19.28
C SER A 87 -14.41 19.73 -17.95
N THR A 88 -13.19 20.24 -17.88
CA THR A 88 -12.36 20.20 -16.67
C THR A 88 -12.94 20.99 -15.50
N ASP A 89 -13.80 22.00 -15.79
CA ASP A 89 -14.53 22.75 -14.77
C ASP A 89 -15.75 21.99 -14.21
N GLU A 90 -16.25 21.01 -14.96
CA GLU A 90 -17.35 20.16 -14.55
C GLU A 90 -16.86 18.93 -13.80
N LEU A 91 -15.78 18.32 -14.28
CA LEU A 91 -15.29 17.04 -13.77
C LEU A 91 -13.79 16.92 -13.94
N THR A 92 -13.09 16.42 -12.92
CA THR A 92 -11.67 16.06 -13.00
C THR A 92 -11.44 14.65 -12.46
N VAL A 93 -10.52 13.92 -13.11
CA VAL A 93 -10.10 12.58 -12.69
C VAL A 93 -8.60 12.61 -12.42
N ARG A 94 -8.22 12.25 -11.20
CA ARG A 94 -6.82 12.24 -10.73
C ARG A 94 -6.50 10.95 -10.01
N GLU A 95 -5.25 10.52 -10.11
CA GLU A 95 -4.69 9.47 -9.25
C GLU A 95 -3.86 10.13 -8.15
N LYS A 96 -4.00 9.64 -6.94
CA LYS A 96 -3.20 10.04 -5.78
C LYS A 96 -3.16 8.90 -4.77
N ASP A 97 -1.97 8.55 -4.30
CA ASP A 97 -1.75 7.55 -3.24
C ASP A 97 -2.42 6.19 -3.53
N GLY A 98 -2.34 5.71 -4.79
CA GLY A 98 -2.94 4.45 -5.21
C GLY A 98 -4.48 4.46 -5.25
N LYS A 99 -5.10 5.64 -5.33
CA LYS A 99 -6.55 5.82 -5.39
C LYS A 99 -6.93 6.71 -6.56
N VAL A 100 -8.05 6.41 -7.19
CA VAL A 100 -8.62 7.24 -8.25
C VAL A 100 -9.66 8.19 -7.66
N TYR A 101 -9.45 9.46 -7.84
CA TYR A 101 -10.34 10.53 -7.41
C TYR A 101 -11.10 11.09 -8.60
N VAL A 102 -12.43 11.08 -8.52
CA VAL A 102 -13.32 11.72 -9.50
C VAL A 102 -13.99 12.88 -8.80
N ALA A 103 -13.56 14.10 -9.12
CA ALA A 103 -14.17 15.29 -8.57
C ALA A 103 -15.19 15.87 -9.55
N MET A 104 -16.43 16.07 -9.09
CA MET A 104 -17.53 16.60 -9.88
C MET A 104 -18.01 17.91 -9.27
N SER A 105 -18.20 18.93 -10.09
CA SER A 105 -18.69 20.22 -9.59
C SER A 105 -20.15 20.13 -9.14
N ASP A 106 -20.49 20.96 -8.16
CA ASP A 106 -21.87 21.09 -7.67
C ASP A 106 -22.84 21.45 -8.80
N LYS A 107 -22.42 22.33 -9.69
CA LYS A 107 -23.20 22.75 -10.87
C LYS A 107 -23.48 21.63 -11.86
N LEU A 108 -22.58 20.67 -11.99
CA LEU A 108 -22.79 19.48 -12.82
C LEU A 108 -23.81 18.54 -12.16
N LEU A 109 -23.64 18.29 -10.86
CA LEU A 109 -24.41 17.24 -10.18
C LEU A 109 -25.80 17.73 -9.75
N PHE A 110 -25.93 18.95 -9.22
CA PHE A 110 -27.14 19.37 -8.53
C PHE A 110 -27.73 20.66 -9.08
N GLN A 111 -29.05 20.76 -8.99
CA GLN A 111 -29.73 22.04 -9.16
C GLN A 111 -29.40 22.96 -7.98
N SER A 112 -29.25 24.25 -8.24
CA SER A 112 -28.85 25.25 -7.24
C SER A 112 -29.70 25.15 -5.96
N GLY A 113 -29.02 25.08 -4.80
CA GLY A 113 -29.65 24.98 -3.48
C GLY A 113 -30.43 23.69 -3.21
N SER A 114 -30.20 22.64 -3.95
CA SER A 114 -30.94 21.37 -3.89
C SER A 114 -30.02 20.18 -3.77
N ALA A 115 -30.55 19.05 -3.31
CA ALA A 115 -29.95 17.73 -3.42
C ALA A 115 -30.53 16.90 -4.59
N ARG A 116 -31.32 17.56 -5.48
CA ARG A 116 -31.87 16.90 -6.69
C ARG A 116 -30.84 16.99 -7.80
N LEU A 117 -30.51 15.82 -8.40
CA LEU A 117 -29.56 15.76 -9.50
C LEU A 117 -30.08 16.48 -10.76
N ASP A 118 -29.14 17.05 -11.49
CA ASP A 118 -29.34 17.55 -12.85
C ASP A 118 -29.20 16.38 -13.84
N LYS A 119 -29.85 16.49 -15.01
CA LYS A 119 -29.79 15.47 -16.07
C LYS A 119 -28.37 15.18 -16.52
N ARG A 120 -27.54 16.21 -16.61
CA ARG A 120 -26.14 16.07 -17.03
C ARG A 120 -25.29 15.37 -15.97
N GLY A 121 -25.59 15.62 -14.69
CA GLY A 121 -25.03 14.88 -13.56
C GLY A 121 -25.43 13.40 -13.57
N GLU A 122 -26.71 13.11 -13.86
CA GLU A 122 -27.18 11.73 -14.01
C GLU A 122 -26.45 11.01 -15.16
N GLU A 123 -26.20 11.66 -16.30
CA GLU A 123 -25.43 11.11 -17.41
C GLU A 123 -23.99 10.76 -16.97
N ALA A 124 -23.30 11.69 -16.29
CA ALA A 124 -21.97 11.46 -15.78
C ALA A 124 -21.90 10.27 -14.80
N LEU A 125 -22.87 10.20 -13.87
CA LEU A 125 -23.00 9.09 -12.93
C LEU A 125 -23.31 7.77 -13.63
N GLY A 126 -24.11 7.77 -14.70
CA GLY A 126 -24.40 6.59 -15.51
C GLY A 126 -23.13 6.01 -16.16
N LYS A 127 -22.33 6.86 -16.78
CA LYS A 127 -21.04 6.46 -17.37
C LYS A 127 -20.05 5.94 -16.32
N LEU A 128 -20.00 6.59 -15.16
CA LEU A 128 -19.19 6.11 -14.04
C LEU A 128 -19.67 4.76 -13.55
N ALA A 129 -20.98 4.55 -13.40
CA ALA A 129 -21.56 3.31 -12.95
C ALA A 129 -21.25 2.13 -13.88
N GLU A 130 -21.16 2.34 -15.20
CA GLU A 130 -20.72 1.31 -16.15
C GLU A 130 -19.30 0.80 -15.86
N VAL A 131 -18.40 1.72 -15.46
CA VAL A 131 -17.03 1.35 -15.04
C VAL A 131 -17.04 0.60 -13.72
N LEU A 132 -17.79 1.11 -12.73
CA LEU A 132 -17.90 0.50 -11.40
C LEU A 132 -18.49 -0.93 -11.46
N ASN A 133 -19.49 -1.16 -12.30
CA ASN A 133 -20.10 -2.48 -12.48
C ASN A 133 -19.16 -3.51 -13.14
N LYS A 134 -18.15 -3.07 -13.87
CA LYS A 134 -17.09 -3.93 -14.42
C LYS A 134 -15.99 -4.26 -13.43
N GLN A 135 -15.87 -3.47 -12.36
CA GLN A 135 -14.83 -3.57 -11.33
C GLN A 135 -15.49 -3.89 -9.99
N THR A 136 -15.61 -5.16 -9.67
CA THR A 136 -16.32 -5.61 -8.46
C THR A 136 -15.43 -5.71 -7.22
N ASP A 137 -14.13 -5.56 -7.39
CA ASP A 137 -13.09 -5.69 -6.36
C ASP A 137 -12.56 -4.34 -5.83
N ILE A 138 -13.31 -3.25 -6.07
CA ILE A 138 -12.97 -1.91 -5.58
C ILE A 138 -14.00 -1.39 -4.59
N ASP A 139 -13.56 -0.57 -3.63
CA ASP A 139 -14.43 0.17 -2.73
C ASP A 139 -14.61 1.61 -3.23
N VAL A 140 -15.85 2.09 -3.20
CA VAL A 140 -16.24 3.41 -3.71
C VAL A 140 -16.74 4.28 -2.57
N PHE A 141 -16.07 5.38 -2.32
CA PHE A 141 -16.47 6.38 -1.33
C PHE A 141 -17.03 7.60 -2.03
N ILE A 142 -18.28 7.94 -1.75
CA ILE A 142 -18.93 9.14 -2.25
C ILE A 142 -18.86 10.21 -1.16
N GLU A 143 -17.96 11.18 -1.33
CA GLU A 143 -17.79 12.27 -0.37
C GLU A 143 -18.51 13.53 -0.86
N GLY A 144 -19.44 14.02 -0.05
CA GLY A 144 -20.10 15.31 -0.24
C GLY A 144 -19.31 16.44 0.41
N HIS A 145 -19.10 17.52 -0.32
CA HIS A 145 -18.46 18.75 0.17
C HIS A 145 -19.38 19.93 -0.07
N THR A 146 -19.24 20.99 0.72
CA THR A 146 -19.96 22.26 0.55
C THR A 146 -18.96 23.41 0.56
N ASP A 147 -19.40 24.57 0.06
CA ASP A 147 -18.72 25.83 0.32
C ASP A 147 -18.93 26.26 1.79
N ASN A 148 -18.30 27.37 2.17
CA ASN A 148 -18.39 27.93 3.52
C ASN A 148 -19.63 28.84 3.73
N LYS A 149 -20.55 28.86 2.77
CA LYS A 149 -21.80 29.61 2.93
C LYS A 149 -22.75 28.86 3.86
N PRO A 150 -23.14 29.44 4.99
CA PRO A 150 -24.06 28.77 5.90
C PRO A 150 -25.38 28.46 5.21
N ILE A 151 -25.86 27.25 5.36
CA ILE A 151 -27.19 26.84 4.96
C ILE A 151 -28.04 26.59 6.21
N ASN A 152 -29.26 27.07 6.21
CA ASN A 152 -30.25 26.76 7.25
C ASN A 152 -31.64 26.76 6.58
N THR A 153 -32.14 25.57 6.32
CA THR A 153 -33.44 25.34 5.70
C THR A 153 -34.23 24.32 6.50
N VAL A 154 -35.49 24.11 6.15
CA VAL A 154 -36.29 23.03 6.77
C VAL A 154 -35.68 21.65 6.53
N GLN A 155 -34.96 21.46 5.43
CA GLN A 155 -34.36 20.19 5.06
C GLN A 155 -32.92 20.00 5.56
N PHE A 156 -32.16 21.09 5.68
CA PHE A 156 -30.75 21.08 6.04
C PHE A 156 -30.47 22.06 7.17
N LYS A 157 -30.04 21.57 8.32
CA LYS A 157 -29.71 22.41 9.47
C LYS A 157 -28.42 23.18 9.27
N ASP A 158 -27.45 22.52 8.61
CA ASP A 158 -26.10 23.01 8.37
C ASP A 158 -25.47 22.38 7.14
N ASN A 159 -24.21 22.71 6.89
CA ASN A 159 -23.41 22.17 5.80
C ASN A 159 -23.07 20.67 5.97
N TRP A 160 -23.10 20.15 7.20
CA TRP A 160 -22.95 18.72 7.44
C TRP A 160 -24.15 17.95 6.87
N ASP A 161 -25.36 18.35 7.23
CA ASP A 161 -26.60 17.74 6.72
C ASP A 161 -26.62 17.77 5.18
N LEU A 162 -26.32 18.92 4.59
CA LEU A 162 -26.32 19.08 3.13
C LEU A 162 -25.33 18.14 2.46
N SER A 163 -24.08 18.07 2.96
CA SER A 163 -23.03 17.26 2.38
C SER A 163 -23.35 15.75 2.43
N VAL A 164 -23.83 15.26 3.57
CA VAL A 164 -24.22 13.86 3.76
C VAL A 164 -25.42 13.49 2.88
N ILE A 165 -26.44 14.35 2.83
CA ILE A 165 -27.65 14.07 2.05
C ILE A 165 -27.34 14.08 0.55
N ARG A 166 -26.48 14.98 0.08
CA ARG A 166 -26.01 14.98 -1.31
C ARG A 166 -25.25 13.69 -1.66
N ALA A 167 -24.29 13.28 -0.84
CA ALA A 167 -23.58 12.00 -1.02
C ALA A 167 -24.53 10.81 -1.05
N THR A 168 -25.47 10.76 -0.12
CA THR A 168 -26.49 9.69 -0.05
C THR A 168 -27.41 9.69 -1.26
N SER A 169 -27.75 10.85 -1.81
CA SER A 169 -28.58 10.97 -3.01
C SER A 169 -27.87 10.37 -4.23
N VAL A 170 -26.58 10.65 -4.40
CA VAL A 170 -25.75 10.03 -5.45
C VAL A 170 -25.69 8.51 -5.29
N VAL A 171 -25.41 8.02 -4.07
CA VAL A 171 -25.37 6.56 -3.79
C VAL A 171 -26.70 5.89 -4.14
N ARG A 172 -27.83 6.49 -3.74
CA ARG A 172 -29.17 5.95 -4.06
C ARG A 172 -29.43 5.84 -5.57
N ILE A 173 -28.96 6.81 -6.34
CA ILE A 173 -29.10 6.78 -7.81
C ILE A 173 -28.21 5.72 -8.41
N LEU A 174 -26.96 5.63 -8.02
CA LEU A 174 -26.03 4.58 -8.48
C LEU A 174 -26.57 3.16 -8.22
N ILE A 175 -27.14 2.94 -7.03
CA ILE A 175 -27.74 1.65 -6.68
C ILE A 175 -29.05 1.39 -7.44
N LYS A 176 -29.99 2.34 -7.42
CA LYS A 176 -31.35 2.12 -7.93
C LYS A 176 -31.45 2.17 -9.45
N ASN A 177 -30.77 3.13 -10.08
CA ASN A 177 -30.89 3.36 -11.52
C ASN A 177 -29.84 2.60 -12.33
N TYR A 178 -28.66 2.34 -11.72
CA TYR A 178 -27.51 1.78 -12.42
C TYR A 178 -27.02 0.45 -11.85
N ASN A 179 -27.70 -0.12 -10.85
CA ASN A 179 -27.40 -1.43 -10.26
C ASN A 179 -25.97 -1.58 -9.70
N VAL A 180 -25.35 -0.49 -9.21
CA VAL A 180 -24.07 -0.58 -8.51
C VAL A 180 -24.26 -1.37 -7.21
N ASN A 181 -23.34 -2.28 -6.93
CA ASN A 181 -23.43 -3.16 -5.75
C ASN A 181 -23.40 -2.33 -4.45
N PRO A 182 -24.44 -2.44 -3.58
CA PRO A 182 -24.50 -1.70 -2.34
C PRO A 182 -23.34 -1.98 -1.36
N LEU A 183 -22.73 -3.17 -1.44
CA LEU A 183 -21.61 -3.54 -0.60
C LEU A 183 -20.29 -2.87 -1.02
N GLN A 184 -20.25 -2.33 -2.23
CA GLN A 184 -19.07 -1.69 -2.81
C GLN A 184 -19.05 -0.17 -2.55
N ILE A 185 -20.20 0.44 -2.17
CA ILE A 185 -20.34 1.90 -2.17
C ILE A 185 -20.75 2.44 -0.79
N GLN A 186 -20.09 3.52 -0.37
CA GLN A 186 -20.30 4.14 0.93
C GLN A 186 -20.41 5.67 0.80
N PRO A 187 -21.50 6.31 1.31
CA PRO A 187 -21.61 7.76 1.37
C PRO A 187 -20.93 8.33 2.61
N SER A 188 -20.33 9.51 2.47
CA SER A 188 -19.84 10.33 3.59
C SER A 188 -20.02 11.82 3.31
N GLY A 189 -20.03 12.66 4.36
CA GLY A 189 -20.06 14.11 4.24
C GLY A 189 -18.86 14.73 4.92
N ARG A 190 -18.32 15.80 4.34
CA ARG A 190 -17.18 16.57 4.88
C ARG A 190 -17.56 17.99 5.27
N GLY A 191 -18.80 18.41 4.99
CA GLY A 191 -19.25 19.79 5.22
C GLY A 191 -18.36 20.78 4.47
N GLU A 192 -18.10 21.91 5.12
CA GLU A 192 -17.24 23.00 4.61
C GLU A 192 -15.77 22.88 5.01
N TYR A 193 -15.41 21.89 5.86
CA TYR A 193 -14.09 21.80 6.50
C TYR A 193 -12.98 21.21 5.64
N MET A 194 -13.35 20.64 4.51
CA MET A 194 -12.40 20.23 3.47
C MET A 194 -12.87 20.80 2.13
N PRO A 195 -12.71 22.13 1.93
CA PRO A 195 -13.15 22.76 0.70
C PRO A 195 -12.35 22.16 -0.47
N VAL A 196 -13.07 21.53 -1.36
CA VAL A 196 -12.56 21.12 -2.66
C VAL A 196 -13.38 21.93 -3.64
N ASP A 197 -12.76 22.53 -4.63
CA ASP A 197 -13.48 23.26 -5.69
C ASP A 197 -14.48 22.35 -6.44
N LEU A 198 -14.43 21.04 -6.16
CA LEU A 198 -15.21 19.99 -6.78
C LEU A 198 -15.57 18.90 -5.73
N SER A 199 -16.79 18.37 -5.76
CA SER A 199 -17.19 17.20 -4.96
C SER A 199 -16.37 15.99 -5.35
N LEU A 200 -15.76 15.29 -4.36
CA LEU A 200 -14.89 14.14 -4.61
C LEU A 200 -15.67 12.83 -4.53
N ILE A 201 -15.61 12.06 -5.61
CA ILE A 201 -15.88 10.62 -5.57
C ILE A 201 -14.54 9.92 -5.43
N HIS A 202 -14.36 9.24 -4.32
CA HIS A 202 -13.13 8.54 -3.99
C HIS A 202 -13.31 7.04 -4.22
N ILE A 203 -12.48 6.46 -5.05
CA ILE A 203 -12.48 5.03 -5.37
C ILE A 203 -11.17 4.42 -4.84
N SER A 204 -11.27 3.46 -3.94
CA SER A 204 -10.11 2.74 -3.38
C SER A 204 -10.34 1.25 -3.39
N GLU A 205 -9.26 0.48 -3.49
CA GLU A 205 -9.32 -0.97 -3.23
C GLU A 205 -9.49 -1.25 -1.73
N PRO A 206 -10.21 -2.33 -1.37
CA PRO A 206 -10.30 -2.75 0.01
C PRO A 206 -8.92 -3.19 0.51
N THR A 207 -8.40 -2.50 1.52
CA THR A 207 -7.29 -3.01 2.33
C THR A 207 -7.84 -4.13 3.20
N ARG A 208 -7.84 -5.36 2.71
CA ARG A 208 -8.03 -6.52 3.58
C ARG A 208 -6.72 -6.81 4.30
N PRO A 209 -6.77 -7.05 5.63
CA PRO A 209 -5.61 -7.49 6.40
C PRO A 209 -5.13 -8.87 5.98
#